data_fb1ebe1bd2243e83242eaecf2125043a
#
_entry.id   fb1ebe1bd2243e83242eaecf2125043a
#
_cell.length_a   1.000
_cell.length_b   1.000
_cell.length_c   1.000
_cell.angle_alpha   90.00
_cell.angle_beta   90.00
_cell.angle_gamma   90.00
#
_symmetry.space_group_name_H-M   'P 1'
#
loop_
_entity.id
_entity.type
_entity.pdbx_description
1 polymer ?
#
loop_
_entity_poly.entity_id
_entity_poly.type
_entity_poly.pdbx_seq_one_letter_code
_entity_poly.pdbx_strand_id
1 'polypeptide(L)'
;MFVFLTIASLALQSPVADTSPFRALALPSASRVRSSSGAPGPDYWQQEASYAIRASLDTASSLLTGTETIHYVNHSPDALEFVWVQIEQNISAKNSVTYQLNQPPLHFAGGAVFDFTAKGFIGGITIDRFAAAGQELTRTEYGTMMRVELPAPLAPGAAIDFDVAWRFPVPPYGGGRMGRVGNRLYEIAQWYPRLVVYDDVNGWNPLPYIGAGEFHLEYGTYDVTLTLPAGYLVAATGTVQNPAEVWSPALRQRLEQAKTATDRVQVVTKAEATANGAHATAGTKTWHLTATNVRDFAWAASPDFRWDASGWNGVQINTFYRPNAAPWEEANRMARFTIQHFSETWRQYPWPHATTVEGLIEGMEYPMLTFVPSIAKREDQFWVLMHEFGHQWFPMIVGSDERRYPWMDEGFNTFIDYGAAEGYFKGTAYGDTVRRELLTAFQVSAIPGNEQPLITKPVEQRDLLWGAYQKPALMLTVLRDHVLGRETFDRALREYIRRWEFKHPQPADFFRTMANVSGRDLDWFWRGWIYTTARLDQAVDSVRAVGGDSTYVYLSNRGQMVLPVRLELRYADGSRETRQLPVEMWNLGDRFTARLATQKPVAGVLVDPMGSLPDVNRANNRWGRR
;
A
#
# COMPACT_ATOMS: atom_id res chain seq x y z
N MET A 1 61.73 3.79 -50.69
CA MET A 1 61.61 4.23 -49.29
C MET A 1 60.17 4.05 -48.87
N PHE A 2 59.84 2.87 -48.32
CA PHE A 2 58.49 2.55 -47.86
C PHE A 2 58.39 2.88 -46.36
N VAL A 3 57.50 3.81 -46.03
CA VAL A 3 57.22 4.14 -44.63
C VAL A 3 56.11 3.20 -44.16
N PHE A 4 56.40 2.30 -43.24
CA PHE A 4 55.41 1.52 -42.51
C PHE A 4 54.79 2.37 -41.42
N LEU A 5 53.51 2.74 -41.58
CA LEU A 5 52.71 3.27 -40.48
C LEU A 5 52.25 2.10 -39.59
N THR A 6 52.78 2.00 -38.42
CA THR A 6 52.30 1.09 -37.38
C THR A 6 51.08 1.76 -36.71
N ILE A 7 49.86 1.28 -36.99
CA ILE A 7 48.65 1.67 -36.23
C ILE A 7 48.66 0.88 -34.95
N ALA A 8 49.00 1.56 -33.82
CA ALA A 8 48.80 1.01 -32.50
C ALA A 8 47.30 0.99 -32.20
N SER A 9 46.67 -0.18 -32.23
CA SER A 9 45.31 -0.40 -31.73
C SER A 9 45.30 -0.20 -30.22
N LEU A 10 44.85 0.97 -29.76
CA LEU A 10 44.43 1.13 -28.36
C LEU A 10 43.16 0.26 -28.21
N ALA A 11 43.30 -0.91 -27.61
CA ALA A 11 42.19 -1.67 -27.06
C ALA A 11 41.59 -0.83 -25.91
N LEU A 12 40.46 -0.19 -26.19
CA LEU A 12 39.61 0.35 -25.13
C LEU A 12 39.18 -0.83 -24.26
N GLN A 13 39.89 -1.05 -23.15
CA GLN A 13 39.41 -1.95 -22.11
C GLN A 13 38.10 -1.35 -21.61
N SER A 14 36.99 -2.04 -21.82
CA SER A 14 35.76 -1.71 -21.15
C SER A 14 36.03 -1.60 -19.66
N PRO A 15 35.59 -0.53 -18.99
CA PRO A 15 35.82 -0.42 -17.55
C PRO A 15 35.26 -1.66 -16.86
N VAL A 16 36.07 -2.30 -16.04
CA VAL A 16 35.61 -3.43 -15.22
C VAL A 16 34.44 -2.95 -14.40
N ALA A 17 33.27 -3.56 -14.62
CA ALA A 17 32.07 -3.17 -13.89
C ALA A 17 32.29 -3.36 -12.39
N ASP A 18 32.05 -2.32 -11.61
CA ASP A 18 32.08 -2.42 -10.14
C ASP A 18 30.97 -3.34 -9.68
N THR A 19 31.33 -4.52 -9.20
CA THR A 19 30.41 -5.54 -8.67
C THR A 19 30.25 -5.48 -7.16
N SER A 20 30.90 -4.53 -6.49
CA SER A 20 30.82 -4.37 -5.04
C SER A 20 29.35 -4.20 -4.60
N PRO A 21 28.90 -4.88 -3.53
CA PRO A 21 27.60 -4.60 -2.93
C PRO A 21 27.51 -3.17 -2.38
N PHE A 22 28.64 -2.53 -2.09
CA PHE A 22 28.74 -1.16 -1.56
C PHE A 22 28.85 -0.05 -2.62
N ARG A 23 28.83 -0.39 -3.91
CA ARG A 23 28.83 0.66 -4.94
C ARG A 23 27.59 1.56 -4.79
N ALA A 24 27.73 2.85 -5.13
CA ALA A 24 26.62 3.79 -5.09
C ALA A 24 25.45 3.34 -5.97
N LEU A 25 24.21 3.60 -5.54
CA LEU A 25 23.02 3.40 -6.36
C LEU A 25 22.92 4.49 -7.43
N ALA A 26 22.51 4.09 -8.62
CA ALA A 26 22.14 5.03 -9.70
C ALA A 26 20.72 5.57 -9.44
N LEU A 27 20.58 6.45 -8.46
CA LEU A 27 19.32 7.13 -8.18
C LEU A 27 19.18 8.39 -9.07
N PRO A 28 17.94 8.84 -9.39
CA PRO A 28 17.73 10.12 -10.04
C PRO A 28 18.46 11.24 -9.28
N SER A 29 19.10 12.17 -9.99
CA SER A 29 19.82 13.27 -9.35
C SER A 29 18.89 14.12 -8.48
N ALA A 30 19.39 14.57 -7.33
CA ALA A 30 18.66 15.54 -6.53
C ALA A 30 18.51 16.86 -7.30
N SER A 31 17.37 17.52 -7.12
CA SER A 31 17.02 18.77 -7.81
C SER A 31 16.34 19.76 -6.86
N ARG A 32 15.89 20.88 -7.41
CA ARG A 32 15.04 21.82 -6.67
C ARG A 32 13.60 21.30 -6.50
N VAL A 33 13.19 20.29 -7.27
CA VAL A 33 11.89 19.60 -7.12
C VAL A 33 11.96 18.52 -6.06
N ARG A 34 13.03 17.68 -6.09
CA ARG A 34 13.24 16.57 -5.11
C ARG A 34 14.64 16.69 -4.52
N SER A 35 14.70 17.00 -3.24
CA SER A 35 15.96 17.35 -2.59
C SER A 35 16.83 16.14 -2.27
N SER A 36 18.12 16.36 -2.05
CA SER A 36 19.08 15.32 -1.62
C SER A 36 18.77 14.74 -0.23
N SER A 37 17.99 15.44 0.58
CA SER A 37 17.53 14.92 1.87
C SER A 37 16.35 13.94 1.77
N GLY A 38 15.78 13.77 0.58
CA GLY A 38 14.55 13.01 0.37
C GLY A 38 13.26 13.76 0.70
N ALA A 39 13.33 15.06 0.95
CA ALA A 39 12.16 15.92 1.10
C ALA A 39 11.74 16.52 -0.25
N PRO A 40 10.46 16.93 -0.40
CA PRO A 40 10.08 17.83 -1.47
C PRO A 40 10.96 19.07 -1.46
N GLY A 41 11.44 19.49 -2.63
CA GLY A 41 12.24 20.69 -2.79
C GLY A 41 11.39 21.97 -2.84
N PRO A 42 12.01 23.15 -2.90
CA PRO A 42 11.28 24.42 -2.95
C PRO A 42 10.44 24.59 -4.23
N ASP A 43 10.78 23.88 -5.30
CA ASP A 43 10.07 23.92 -6.58
C ASP A 43 9.20 22.67 -6.80
N TYR A 44 8.92 21.90 -5.73
CA TYR A 44 8.03 20.75 -5.84
C TYR A 44 6.62 21.20 -6.21
N TRP A 45 6.04 20.50 -7.18
CA TRP A 45 4.69 20.68 -7.63
C TRP A 45 3.97 19.32 -7.76
N GLN A 46 2.69 19.36 -7.70
CA GLN A 46 1.78 18.28 -8.09
C GLN A 46 0.49 18.90 -8.60
N GLN A 47 -0.22 18.19 -9.44
CA GLN A 47 -1.50 18.65 -9.97
C GLN A 47 -2.59 18.62 -8.89
N GLU A 48 -3.68 19.32 -9.15
CA GLU A 48 -4.89 19.25 -8.33
C GLU A 48 -6.07 18.83 -9.21
N ALA A 49 -6.83 17.82 -8.76
CA ALA A 49 -8.03 17.36 -9.42
C ALA A 49 -9.17 17.27 -8.41
N SER A 50 -10.14 18.16 -8.52
CA SER A 50 -11.33 18.20 -7.65
C SER A 50 -12.57 17.82 -8.44
N TYR A 51 -13.53 17.13 -7.79
CA TYR A 51 -14.65 16.47 -8.45
C TYR A 51 -15.98 16.86 -7.81
N ALA A 52 -16.93 17.36 -8.64
CA ALA A 52 -18.32 17.54 -8.25
C ALA A 52 -19.18 16.51 -9.00
N ILE A 53 -19.60 15.44 -8.31
CA ILE A 53 -20.23 14.27 -8.92
C ILE A 53 -21.71 14.20 -8.51
N ARG A 54 -22.59 13.91 -9.47
CA ARG A 54 -23.99 13.58 -9.25
C ARG A 54 -24.29 12.24 -9.87
N ALA A 55 -24.67 11.25 -9.06
CA ALA A 55 -24.95 9.91 -9.54
C ALA A 55 -26.27 9.35 -9.05
N SER A 56 -26.88 8.48 -9.85
CA SER A 56 -28.11 7.78 -9.54
C SER A 56 -27.96 6.29 -9.84
N LEU A 57 -28.36 5.45 -8.89
CA LEU A 57 -28.38 4.00 -9.02
C LEU A 57 -29.81 3.51 -9.26
N ASP A 58 -30.05 2.94 -10.42
CA ASP A 58 -31.23 2.13 -10.69
C ASP A 58 -30.99 0.68 -10.26
N THR A 59 -31.56 0.26 -9.15
CA THR A 59 -31.39 -1.08 -8.61
C THR A 59 -32.19 -2.16 -9.38
N ALA A 60 -33.16 -1.78 -10.23
CA ALA A 60 -33.88 -2.72 -11.06
C ALA A 60 -33.03 -3.21 -12.25
N SER A 61 -32.35 -2.30 -12.90
CA SER A 61 -31.39 -2.60 -14.00
C SER A 61 -29.94 -2.77 -13.53
N SER A 62 -29.64 -2.38 -12.29
CA SER A 62 -28.29 -2.28 -11.73
C SER A 62 -27.39 -1.34 -12.55
N LEU A 63 -27.97 -0.28 -13.09
CA LEU A 63 -27.27 0.74 -13.86
C LEU A 63 -26.91 1.94 -12.96
N LEU A 64 -25.64 2.29 -12.94
CA LEU A 64 -25.18 3.55 -12.36
C LEU A 64 -25.02 4.57 -13.47
N THR A 65 -25.62 5.74 -13.29
CA THR A 65 -25.54 6.87 -14.22
C THR A 65 -25.04 8.08 -13.47
N GLY A 66 -24.11 8.81 -14.04
CA GLY A 66 -23.53 9.98 -13.39
C GLY A 66 -23.19 11.11 -14.34
N THR A 67 -23.08 12.27 -13.76
CA THR A 67 -22.42 13.44 -14.33
C THR A 67 -21.41 13.96 -13.34
N GLU A 68 -20.31 14.52 -13.84
CA GLU A 68 -19.31 15.17 -12.99
C GLU A 68 -18.75 16.40 -13.66
N THR A 69 -18.35 17.37 -12.85
CA THR A 69 -17.45 18.43 -13.23
C THR A 69 -16.11 18.15 -12.57
N ILE A 70 -15.06 18.02 -13.38
CA ILE A 70 -13.69 17.85 -12.92
C ILE A 70 -12.99 19.19 -13.02
N HIS A 71 -12.62 19.78 -11.90
CA HIS A 71 -11.77 20.97 -11.85
C HIS A 71 -10.31 20.57 -11.79
N TYR A 72 -9.53 20.88 -12.81
CA TYR A 72 -8.12 20.53 -12.91
C TYR A 72 -7.24 21.76 -13.01
N VAL A 73 -6.22 21.82 -12.13
CA VAL A 73 -5.24 22.92 -12.09
C VAL A 73 -3.87 22.40 -12.51
N ASN A 74 -3.29 22.99 -13.54
CA ASN A 74 -1.94 22.65 -13.99
C ASN A 74 -0.88 23.39 -13.16
N HIS A 75 -0.35 22.75 -12.15
CA HIS A 75 0.76 23.27 -11.35
C HIS A 75 2.16 22.94 -11.91
N SER A 76 2.23 22.19 -13.02
CA SER A 76 3.50 21.88 -13.66
C SER A 76 4.09 23.08 -14.40
N PRO A 77 5.40 23.07 -14.69
CA PRO A 77 6.02 24.07 -15.55
C PRO A 77 5.67 23.93 -17.04
N ASP A 78 4.96 22.85 -17.41
CA ASP A 78 4.68 22.49 -18.79
C ASP A 78 3.28 22.94 -19.23
N ALA A 79 3.13 23.31 -20.51
CA ALA A 79 1.82 23.50 -21.12
C ALA A 79 1.27 22.15 -21.57
N LEU A 80 0.08 21.77 -21.11
CA LEU A 80 -0.51 20.47 -21.40
C LEU A 80 -1.44 20.54 -22.60
N GLU A 81 -1.19 19.76 -23.64
CA GLU A 81 -1.99 19.73 -24.88
C GLU A 81 -3.16 18.74 -24.77
N PHE A 82 -3.08 17.78 -23.84
CA PHE A 82 -4.07 16.73 -23.59
C PHE A 82 -4.04 16.31 -22.13
N VAL A 83 -5.09 15.60 -21.71
CA VAL A 83 -5.11 14.89 -20.43
C VAL A 83 -5.36 13.40 -20.65
N TRP A 84 -4.92 12.58 -19.69
CA TRP A 84 -5.28 11.19 -19.60
C TRP A 84 -6.33 10.97 -18.51
N VAL A 85 -7.28 10.09 -18.79
CA VAL A 85 -8.40 9.75 -17.91
C VAL A 85 -8.41 8.23 -17.67
N GLN A 86 -8.60 7.81 -16.45
CA GLN A 86 -8.79 6.41 -16.08
C GLN A 86 -10.27 6.07 -16.18
N ILE A 87 -10.58 4.98 -16.85
CA ILE A 87 -11.91 4.41 -17.09
C ILE A 87 -11.88 2.91 -16.77
N GLU A 88 -11.56 2.59 -15.50
CA GLU A 88 -11.25 1.22 -15.05
C GLU A 88 -12.40 0.23 -15.24
N GLN A 89 -13.65 0.68 -15.32
CA GLN A 89 -14.80 -0.16 -15.59
C GLN A 89 -14.65 -0.93 -16.91
N ASN A 90 -13.83 -0.40 -17.84
CA ASN A 90 -13.50 -1.07 -19.09
C ASN A 90 -12.65 -2.34 -18.93
N ILE A 91 -12.18 -2.68 -17.72
CA ILE A 91 -11.60 -4.01 -17.44
C ILE A 91 -12.59 -5.13 -17.80
N SER A 92 -13.90 -4.90 -17.64
CA SER A 92 -14.98 -5.83 -17.97
C SER A 92 -15.49 -5.69 -19.41
N ALA A 93 -14.93 -4.79 -20.22
CA ALA A 93 -15.35 -4.62 -21.62
C ALA A 93 -14.85 -5.79 -22.49
N LYS A 94 -15.65 -6.18 -23.46
CA LYS A 94 -15.33 -7.32 -24.37
C LYS A 94 -14.01 -7.16 -25.13
N ASN A 95 -13.58 -5.93 -25.36
CA ASN A 95 -12.33 -5.59 -26.03
C ASN A 95 -11.20 -5.24 -25.05
N SER A 96 -11.39 -5.44 -23.75
CA SER A 96 -10.33 -5.21 -22.76
C SER A 96 -9.19 -6.20 -22.91
N VAL A 97 -7.99 -5.78 -22.52
CA VAL A 97 -6.80 -6.66 -22.46
C VAL A 97 -7.06 -7.87 -21.56
N THR A 98 -7.69 -7.64 -20.40
CA THR A 98 -8.01 -8.70 -19.42
C THR A 98 -8.94 -9.76 -20.02
N TYR A 99 -9.98 -9.34 -20.75
CA TYR A 99 -10.91 -10.25 -21.43
C TYR A 99 -10.23 -11.02 -22.57
N GLN A 100 -9.45 -10.31 -23.42
CA GLN A 100 -8.82 -10.90 -24.61
C GLN A 100 -7.69 -11.87 -24.26
N LEU A 101 -6.88 -11.55 -23.25
CA LEU A 101 -5.77 -12.41 -22.84
C LEU A 101 -6.23 -13.60 -22.01
N ASN A 102 -7.52 -13.67 -21.65
CA ASN A 102 -8.02 -14.68 -20.72
C ASN A 102 -7.03 -14.85 -19.54
N GLN A 103 -6.61 -13.73 -18.98
CA GLN A 103 -5.53 -13.68 -17.98
C GLN A 103 -5.89 -14.61 -16.85
N PRO A 104 -4.99 -15.51 -16.48
CA PRO A 104 -5.20 -16.26 -15.27
C PRO A 104 -5.34 -15.28 -14.11
N PRO A 105 -6.23 -15.57 -13.16
CA PRO A 105 -6.37 -14.81 -11.94
C PRO A 105 -5.02 -14.66 -11.26
N LEU A 106 -4.80 -13.56 -10.55
CA LEU A 106 -3.57 -13.36 -9.77
C LEU A 106 -3.43 -14.53 -8.79
N HIS A 107 -2.34 -15.26 -8.89
CA HIS A 107 -2.01 -16.33 -7.99
C HIS A 107 -1.24 -15.76 -6.78
N PHE A 108 -1.82 -15.92 -5.60
CA PHE A 108 -1.12 -15.71 -4.33
C PHE A 108 -0.54 -17.05 -3.85
N ALA A 109 0.60 -17.01 -3.19
CA ALA A 109 1.16 -18.20 -2.54
C ALA A 109 0.12 -18.79 -1.59
N GLY A 110 -0.16 -20.10 -1.75
CA GLY A 110 -1.21 -20.77 -0.99
C GLY A 110 -2.50 -21.07 -1.77
N GLY A 111 -2.56 -20.69 -3.06
CA GLY A 111 -3.67 -21.09 -3.96
C GLY A 111 -4.87 -20.17 -3.95
N ALA A 112 -4.80 -19.02 -3.26
CA ALA A 112 -5.81 -17.98 -3.41
C ALA A 112 -5.74 -17.39 -4.83
N VAL A 113 -6.90 -17.27 -5.44
CA VAL A 113 -7.06 -16.82 -6.81
C VAL A 113 -7.97 -15.60 -6.82
N PHE A 114 -7.42 -14.43 -7.16
CA PHE A 114 -8.22 -13.23 -7.37
C PHE A 114 -8.64 -13.16 -8.84
N ASP A 115 -9.91 -13.38 -9.09
CA ASP A 115 -10.50 -13.21 -10.41
C ASP A 115 -11.14 -11.81 -10.50
N PHE A 116 -10.43 -10.88 -11.12
CA PHE A 116 -10.94 -9.52 -11.35
C PHE A 116 -12.03 -9.45 -12.40
N THR A 117 -12.36 -10.57 -13.05
CA THR A 117 -13.44 -10.63 -14.02
C THR A 117 -14.62 -11.40 -13.44
N ALA A 118 -15.80 -10.77 -13.35
CA ALA A 118 -17.02 -11.52 -13.07
C ALA A 118 -17.27 -12.48 -14.23
N LYS A 119 -17.26 -13.80 -13.94
CA LYS A 119 -17.44 -14.84 -14.97
C LYS A 119 -18.71 -14.59 -15.78
N GLY A 120 -18.55 -14.38 -17.08
CA GLY A 120 -19.66 -14.16 -18.00
C GLY A 120 -20.28 -12.75 -17.98
N PHE A 121 -19.78 -11.82 -17.16
CA PHE A 121 -20.20 -10.44 -17.20
C PHE A 121 -19.40 -9.66 -18.24
N ILE A 122 -20.12 -8.99 -19.13
CA ILE A 122 -19.55 -8.02 -20.08
C ILE A 122 -20.12 -6.66 -19.68
N GLY A 123 -19.22 -5.76 -19.29
CA GLY A 123 -19.53 -4.41 -18.84
C GLY A 123 -18.67 -3.38 -19.58
N GLY A 124 -18.29 -2.38 -18.86
CA GLY A 124 -17.53 -1.22 -19.33
C GLY A 124 -18.33 0.05 -19.15
N ILE A 125 -17.66 1.18 -19.14
CA ILE A 125 -18.27 2.51 -19.06
C ILE A 125 -18.62 3.04 -20.44
N THR A 126 -19.75 3.72 -20.53
CA THR A 126 -20.08 4.56 -21.68
C THR A 126 -19.89 6.01 -21.27
N ILE A 127 -19.05 6.71 -21.96
CA ILE A 127 -18.90 8.17 -21.82
C ILE A 127 -19.84 8.83 -22.81
N ASP A 128 -20.95 9.36 -22.30
CA ASP A 128 -21.97 10.02 -23.13
C ASP A 128 -21.54 11.43 -23.55
N ARG A 129 -20.76 12.10 -22.70
CA ARG A 129 -20.21 13.43 -22.95
C ARG A 129 -18.87 13.60 -22.26
N PHE A 130 -17.94 14.30 -22.93
CA PHE A 130 -16.72 14.84 -22.32
C PHE A 130 -16.42 16.20 -22.95
N ALA A 131 -16.66 17.28 -22.23
CA ALA A 131 -16.62 18.63 -22.78
C ALA A 131 -15.85 19.58 -21.87
N ALA A 132 -15.35 20.68 -22.41
CA ALA A 132 -14.85 21.83 -21.66
C ALA A 132 -15.41 23.12 -22.26
N ALA A 133 -15.78 24.09 -21.40
CA ALA A 133 -16.41 25.33 -21.81
C ALA A 133 -17.61 25.13 -22.78
N GLY A 134 -18.37 24.04 -22.60
CA GLY A 134 -19.51 23.68 -23.42
C GLY A 134 -19.17 23.01 -24.77
N GLN A 135 -17.92 22.89 -25.13
CA GLN A 135 -17.45 22.26 -26.37
C GLN A 135 -17.08 20.80 -26.10
N GLU A 136 -17.63 19.87 -26.90
CA GLU A 136 -17.26 18.44 -26.87
C GLU A 136 -15.79 18.27 -27.28
N LEU A 137 -15.04 17.47 -26.51
CA LEU A 137 -13.62 17.24 -26.76
C LEU A 137 -13.37 15.93 -27.53
N THR A 138 -12.33 15.95 -28.38
CA THR A 138 -11.88 14.75 -29.05
C THR A 138 -11.24 13.79 -28.05
N ARG A 139 -11.69 12.54 -28.04
CA ARG A 139 -11.18 11.51 -27.13
C ARG A 139 -10.90 10.19 -27.85
N THR A 140 -9.92 9.47 -27.32
CA THR A 140 -9.53 8.14 -27.83
C THR A 140 -9.34 7.20 -26.64
N GLU A 141 -10.06 6.07 -26.67
CA GLU A 141 -9.98 5.05 -25.61
C GLU A 141 -8.90 4.01 -25.94
N TYR A 142 -8.13 3.66 -24.91
CA TYR A 142 -7.08 2.63 -24.92
C TYR A 142 -7.30 1.66 -23.75
N GLY A 143 -8.25 0.74 -23.87
CA GLY A 143 -8.63 -0.17 -22.80
C GLY A 143 -9.22 0.58 -21.62
N THR A 144 -8.54 0.54 -20.47
CA THR A 144 -8.96 1.23 -19.24
C THR A 144 -8.45 2.68 -19.12
N MET A 145 -7.85 3.21 -20.19
CA MET A 145 -7.35 4.58 -20.29
C MET A 145 -8.01 5.31 -21.44
N MET A 146 -8.20 6.62 -21.29
CA MET A 146 -8.73 7.49 -22.35
C MET A 146 -7.88 8.75 -22.43
N ARG A 147 -7.43 9.08 -23.63
CA ARG A 147 -6.77 10.36 -23.94
C ARG A 147 -7.81 11.36 -24.42
N VAL A 148 -7.74 12.58 -23.89
CA VAL A 148 -8.64 13.69 -24.24
C VAL A 148 -7.81 14.88 -24.69
N GLU A 149 -8.01 15.33 -25.95
CA GLU A 149 -7.32 16.49 -26.52
C GLU A 149 -7.92 17.78 -25.96
N LEU A 150 -7.07 18.70 -25.52
CA LEU A 150 -7.52 20.00 -25.05
C LEU A 150 -7.78 20.98 -26.20
N PRO A 151 -8.73 21.91 -26.08
CA PRO A 151 -9.03 22.87 -27.15
C PRO A 151 -7.89 23.86 -27.39
N ALA A 152 -7.06 24.07 -26.38
CA ALA A 152 -5.81 24.81 -26.42
C ALA A 152 -4.89 24.28 -25.31
N PRO A 153 -3.56 24.42 -25.44
CA PRO A 153 -2.64 24.01 -24.39
C PRO A 153 -2.96 24.68 -23.03
N LEU A 154 -3.10 23.90 -21.98
CA LEU A 154 -3.33 24.40 -20.62
C LEU A 154 -2.00 24.88 -20.03
N ALA A 155 -1.82 26.19 -19.96
CA ALA A 155 -0.60 26.81 -19.50
C ALA A 155 -0.30 26.51 -18.02
N PRO A 156 0.97 26.61 -17.57
CA PRO A 156 1.34 26.58 -16.16
C PRO A 156 0.49 27.54 -15.31
N GLY A 157 -0.05 27.07 -14.20
CA GLY A 157 -0.92 27.81 -13.28
C GLY A 157 -2.35 28.02 -13.77
N ALA A 158 -2.70 27.57 -14.98
CA ALA A 158 -4.07 27.65 -15.48
C ALA A 158 -4.93 26.49 -15.00
N ALA A 159 -6.26 26.70 -14.98
CA ALA A 159 -7.23 25.68 -14.65
C ALA A 159 -8.20 25.44 -15.81
N ILE A 160 -8.82 24.25 -15.84
CA ILE A 160 -9.85 23.86 -16.79
C ILE A 160 -10.92 23.03 -16.08
N ASP A 161 -12.17 23.25 -16.44
CA ASP A 161 -13.29 22.43 -15.98
C ASP A 161 -13.73 21.51 -17.11
N PHE A 162 -13.86 20.21 -16.80
CA PHE A 162 -14.41 19.20 -17.68
C PHE A 162 -15.79 18.80 -17.20
N ASP A 163 -16.78 18.88 -18.10
CA ASP A 163 -18.12 18.35 -17.89
C ASP A 163 -18.22 16.96 -18.51
N VAL A 164 -18.42 15.94 -17.68
CA VAL A 164 -18.46 14.54 -18.11
C VAL A 164 -19.81 13.94 -17.75
N ALA A 165 -20.38 13.16 -18.69
CA ALA A 165 -21.58 12.35 -18.43
C ALA A 165 -21.26 10.90 -18.81
N TRP A 166 -21.65 9.98 -17.92
CA TRP A 166 -21.29 8.58 -18.05
C TRP A 166 -22.32 7.64 -17.44
N ARG A 167 -22.24 6.36 -17.84
CA ARG A 167 -23.04 5.28 -17.25
C ARG A 167 -22.34 3.94 -17.42
N PHE A 168 -22.62 3.01 -16.51
CA PHE A 168 -22.18 1.63 -16.64
C PHE A 168 -23.06 0.68 -15.81
N PRO A 169 -23.19 -0.60 -16.21
CA PRO A 169 -23.85 -1.62 -15.42
C PRO A 169 -22.91 -2.06 -14.27
N VAL A 170 -23.42 -2.07 -13.04
CA VAL A 170 -22.66 -2.56 -11.88
C VAL A 170 -22.47 -4.07 -12.00
N PRO A 171 -21.23 -4.59 -11.97
CA PRO A 171 -20.97 -6.00 -12.11
C PRO A 171 -21.59 -6.83 -10.97
N PRO A 172 -22.00 -8.08 -11.23
CA PRO A 172 -22.36 -9.02 -10.18
C PRO A 172 -21.13 -9.37 -9.35
N TYR A 173 -21.33 -10.03 -8.23
CA TYR A 173 -20.23 -10.50 -7.38
C TYR A 173 -19.11 -11.18 -8.18
N GLY A 174 -17.87 -10.89 -7.80
CA GLY A 174 -16.67 -11.36 -8.50
C GLY A 174 -16.17 -10.41 -9.59
N GLY A 175 -16.75 -9.22 -9.72
CA GLY A 175 -16.34 -8.19 -10.71
C GLY A 175 -15.16 -7.32 -10.29
N GLY A 176 -14.15 -7.87 -9.64
CA GLY A 176 -12.99 -7.10 -9.19
C GLY A 176 -13.25 -6.33 -7.90
N ARG A 177 -12.86 -5.06 -7.88
CA ARG A 177 -12.92 -4.18 -6.68
C ARG A 177 -14.26 -3.47 -6.51
N MET A 178 -15.27 -3.87 -7.27
CA MET A 178 -16.62 -3.30 -7.26
C MET A 178 -17.63 -4.41 -7.57
N GLY A 179 -18.81 -4.35 -6.97
CA GLY A 179 -19.82 -5.34 -7.28
C GLY A 179 -21.12 -5.18 -6.51
N ARG A 180 -22.01 -6.15 -6.73
CA ARG A 180 -23.33 -6.20 -6.07
C ARG A 180 -23.76 -7.62 -5.73
N VAL A 181 -24.59 -7.77 -4.71
CA VAL A 181 -25.35 -9.00 -4.45
C VAL A 181 -26.84 -8.74 -4.74
N GLY A 182 -27.29 -9.26 -5.85
CA GLY A 182 -28.65 -8.98 -6.31
C GLY A 182 -28.88 -7.47 -6.43
N ASN A 183 -29.96 -7.01 -5.83
CA ASN A 183 -30.26 -5.59 -5.64
C ASN A 183 -30.20 -5.17 -4.16
N ARG A 184 -29.43 -5.89 -3.32
CA ARG A 184 -29.45 -5.71 -1.86
C ARG A 184 -28.18 -5.07 -1.32
N LEU A 185 -27.03 -5.36 -1.90
CA LEU A 185 -25.74 -4.81 -1.52
C LEU A 185 -25.02 -4.31 -2.76
N TYR A 186 -24.51 -3.11 -2.68
CA TYR A 186 -23.63 -2.49 -3.66
C TYR A 186 -22.37 -2.00 -2.95
N GLU A 187 -21.20 -2.39 -3.48
CA GLU A 187 -19.87 -1.86 -3.13
C GLU A 187 -19.31 -1.23 -4.40
N ILE A 188 -19.15 0.07 -4.37
CA ILE A 188 -18.88 0.88 -5.56
C ILE A 188 -17.61 1.67 -5.40
N ALA A 189 -16.63 1.33 -6.23
CA ALA A 189 -15.32 1.97 -6.32
C ALA A 189 -14.85 2.01 -7.77
N GLN A 190 -13.86 2.84 -8.08
CA GLN A 190 -13.41 3.08 -9.47
C GLN A 190 -14.59 3.34 -10.43
N TRP A 191 -15.54 4.15 -10.01
CA TRP A 191 -16.89 4.21 -10.56
C TRP A 191 -17.17 5.47 -11.40
N TYR A 192 -16.23 6.39 -11.48
CA TYR A 192 -16.30 7.63 -12.25
C TYR A 192 -15.01 7.82 -13.03
N PRO A 193 -15.00 8.55 -14.17
CA PRO A 193 -13.77 8.91 -14.88
C PRO A 193 -12.82 9.74 -14.00
N ARG A 194 -11.55 9.32 -13.90
CA ARG A 194 -10.55 9.96 -13.01
C ARG A 194 -9.34 10.42 -13.80
N LEU A 195 -8.86 11.64 -13.52
CA LEU A 195 -7.63 12.13 -14.17
C LEU A 195 -6.41 11.32 -13.73
N VAL A 196 -5.53 11.06 -14.67
CA VAL A 196 -4.24 10.41 -14.44
C VAL A 196 -3.27 11.43 -13.85
N VAL A 197 -2.41 10.99 -12.95
CA VAL A 197 -1.33 11.82 -12.38
C VAL A 197 -0.36 12.26 -13.48
N TYR A 198 -0.03 13.55 -13.48
CA TYR A 198 1.08 14.13 -14.23
C TYR A 198 2.13 14.62 -13.24
N ASP A 199 3.30 13.96 -13.21
CA ASP A 199 4.34 14.23 -12.21
C ASP A 199 5.68 14.67 -12.84
N ASP A 200 6.61 15.13 -11.99
CA ASP A 200 7.93 15.62 -12.37
C ASP A 200 8.92 14.52 -12.76
N VAL A 201 8.56 13.24 -12.57
CA VAL A 201 9.45 12.08 -12.81
C VAL A 201 9.10 11.36 -14.11
N ASN A 202 7.82 11.11 -14.35
CA ASN A 202 7.35 10.31 -15.47
C ASN A 202 6.55 11.14 -16.49
N GLY A 203 6.21 12.40 -16.18
CA GLY A 203 5.17 13.12 -16.90
C GLY A 203 3.81 12.45 -16.65
N TRP A 204 3.05 12.16 -17.70
CA TRP A 204 1.82 11.37 -17.57
C TRP A 204 2.10 9.92 -17.16
N ASN A 205 1.26 9.37 -16.30
CA ASN A 205 1.32 7.98 -15.81
C ASN A 205 0.17 7.11 -16.37
N PRO A 206 0.02 6.95 -17.71
CA PRO A 206 -1.11 6.27 -18.33
C PRO A 206 -0.96 4.75 -18.32
N LEU A 207 -0.71 4.17 -17.14
CA LEU A 207 -0.59 2.73 -16.98
C LEU A 207 -1.99 2.10 -16.92
N PRO A 208 -2.33 1.17 -17.85
CA PRO A 208 -3.65 0.57 -17.88
C PRO A 208 -3.89 -0.29 -16.64
N TYR A 209 -5.13 -0.28 -16.14
CA TYR A 209 -5.58 -1.20 -15.11
C TYR A 209 -5.99 -2.53 -15.74
N ILE A 210 -5.27 -3.59 -15.38
CA ILE A 210 -5.51 -4.94 -15.86
C ILE A 210 -5.66 -5.97 -14.72
N GLY A 211 -5.97 -5.47 -13.52
CA GLY A 211 -6.25 -6.27 -12.34
C GLY A 211 -5.16 -6.25 -11.29
N ALA A 212 -3.89 -6.27 -11.68
CA ALA A 212 -2.77 -6.15 -10.76
C ALA A 212 -2.32 -4.70 -10.61
N GLY A 213 -1.93 -4.32 -9.39
CA GLY A 213 -1.58 -2.94 -9.05
C GLY A 213 -2.81 -2.06 -8.85
N GLU A 214 -2.74 -1.21 -7.86
CA GLU A 214 -3.88 -0.40 -7.44
C GLU A 214 -3.87 0.96 -8.12
N PHE A 215 -3.98 2.08 -7.40
CA PHE A 215 -4.30 3.34 -8.06
C PHE A 215 -3.27 4.41 -7.75
N HIS A 216 -3.00 5.25 -8.75
CA HIS A 216 -2.20 6.47 -8.59
C HIS A 216 -3.04 7.64 -9.03
N LEU A 217 -3.43 8.51 -8.08
CA LEU A 217 -4.42 9.56 -8.25
C LEU A 217 -3.98 10.83 -7.54
N GLU A 218 -4.40 11.99 -8.10
CA GLU A 218 -4.18 13.29 -7.48
C GLU A 218 -5.06 13.50 -6.26
N TYR A 219 -4.58 14.30 -5.32
CA TYR A 219 -5.37 14.79 -4.20
C TYR A 219 -6.26 15.96 -4.62
N GLY A 220 -7.46 16.00 -4.06
CA GLY A 220 -8.41 17.07 -4.33
C GLY A 220 -9.57 17.10 -3.35
N THR A 221 -10.60 17.83 -3.74
CA THR A 221 -11.86 17.93 -3.02
C THR A 221 -12.96 17.21 -3.79
N TYR A 222 -13.82 16.51 -3.08
CA TYR A 222 -14.96 15.80 -3.64
C TYR A 222 -16.25 16.36 -3.06
N ASP A 223 -17.17 16.72 -3.93
CA ASP A 223 -18.56 17.07 -3.65
C ASP A 223 -19.46 16.07 -4.38
N VAL A 224 -20.01 15.12 -3.64
CA VAL A 224 -20.70 13.96 -4.23
C VAL A 224 -22.14 13.89 -3.81
N THR A 225 -23.04 13.83 -4.80
CA THR A 225 -24.47 13.64 -4.62
C THR A 225 -24.87 12.26 -5.15
N LEU A 226 -25.41 11.40 -4.28
CA LEU A 226 -25.86 10.06 -4.61
C LEU A 226 -27.38 9.94 -4.43
N THR A 227 -28.10 9.57 -5.48
CA THR A 227 -29.54 9.29 -5.43
C THR A 227 -29.79 7.79 -5.51
N LEU A 228 -30.35 7.21 -4.46
CA LEU A 228 -30.63 5.78 -4.29
C LEU A 228 -32.08 5.55 -3.82
N PRO A 229 -32.62 4.30 -3.91
CA PRO A 229 -33.89 3.97 -3.31
C PRO A 229 -33.92 4.32 -1.82
N ALA A 230 -35.05 4.84 -1.35
CA ALA A 230 -35.16 5.49 -0.04
C ALA A 230 -34.82 4.58 1.16
N GLY A 231 -34.94 3.25 0.98
CA GLY A 231 -34.62 2.26 2.02
C GLY A 231 -33.13 1.97 2.21
N TYR A 232 -32.26 2.47 1.33
CA TYR A 232 -30.81 2.17 1.42
C TYR A 232 -30.12 3.10 2.42
N LEU A 233 -29.23 2.51 3.23
CA LEU A 233 -28.20 3.22 3.98
C LEU A 233 -26.93 3.28 3.15
N VAL A 234 -26.24 4.41 3.23
CA VAL A 234 -24.99 4.66 2.52
C VAL A 234 -23.83 4.78 3.52
N ALA A 235 -22.77 4.05 3.27
CA ALA A 235 -21.45 4.23 3.84
C ALA A 235 -20.52 4.73 2.72
N ALA A 236 -19.77 5.80 2.95
CA ALA A 236 -18.99 6.42 1.88
C ALA A 236 -17.75 7.14 2.40
N THR A 237 -16.80 7.40 1.48
CA THR A 237 -15.82 8.48 1.63
C THR A 237 -16.58 9.80 1.86
N GLY A 238 -16.05 10.64 2.75
CA GLY A 238 -16.58 11.98 3.00
C GLY A 238 -17.71 12.03 4.04
N THR A 239 -18.02 13.24 4.43
CA THR A 239 -19.00 13.56 5.48
C THR A 239 -20.34 13.93 4.88
N VAL A 240 -21.43 13.36 5.41
CA VAL A 240 -22.79 13.68 4.99
C VAL A 240 -23.16 15.12 5.36
N GLN A 241 -23.56 15.91 4.37
CA GLN A 241 -23.90 17.33 4.52
C GLN A 241 -25.39 17.58 4.79
N ASN A 242 -26.27 16.64 4.44
CA ASN A 242 -27.71 16.74 4.62
C ASN A 242 -28.29 15.67 5.58
N PRO A 243 -27.74 15.53 6.82
CA PRO A 243 -28.11 14.44 7.74
C PRO A 243 -29.58 14.47 8.16
N ALA A 244 -30.23 15.64 8.14
CA ALA A 244 -31.63 15.76 8.49
C ALA A 244 -32.60 15.16 7.44
N GLU A 245 -32.15 15.06 6.19
CA GLU A 245 -32.92 14.52 5.08
C GLU A 245 -32.77 13.01 4.95
N VAL A 246 -31.56 12.49 5.25
CA VAL A 246 -31.23 11.08 5.02
C VAL A 246 -31.32 10.21 6.28
N TRP A 247 -31.14 10.79 7.47
CA TRP A 247 -31.19 10.08 8.76
C TRP A 247 -32.35 10.54 9.64
N SER A 248 -33.04 9.59 10.26
CA SER A 248 -34.05 9.89 11.25
C SER A 248 -33.47 10.64 12.48
N PRO A 249 -34.29 11.37 13.26
CA PRO A 249 -33.84 12.00 14.49
C PRO A 249 -33.19 11.02 15.48
N ALA A 250 -33.73 9.80 15.57
CA ALA A 250 -33.16 8.76 16.44
C ALA A 250 -31.77 8.31 16.01
N LEU A 251 -31.55 8.11 14.71
CA LEU A 251 -30.23 7.80 14.13
C LEU A 251 -29.21 8.91 14.45
N ARG A 252 -29.58 10.16 14.20
CA ARG A 252 -28.72 11.32 14.47
C ARG A 252 -28.36 11.44 15.96
N GLN A 253 -29.31 11.18 16.86
CA GLN A 253 -29.05 11.17 18.30
C GLN A 253 -28.05 10.07 18.71
N ARG A 254 -28.18 8.85 18.16
CA ARG A 254 -27.24 7.75 18.44
C ARG A 254 -25.83 8.05 17.89
N LEU A 255 -25.75 8.68 16.72
CA LEU A 255 -24.48 9.12 16.15
C LEU A 255 -23.78 10.17 17.01
N GLU A 256 -24.55 11.12 17.55
CA GLU A 256 -23.99 12.12 18.47
C GLU A 256 -23.45 11.47 19.75
N GLN A 257 -24.16 10.48 20.30
CA GLN A 257 -23.69 9.70 21.44
C GLN A 257 -22.40 8.92 21.10
N ALA A 258 -22.29 8.39 19.89
CA ALA A 258 -21.14 7.62 19.45
C ALA A 258 -19.85 8.44 19.37
N LYS A 259 -19.90 9.75 19.14
CA LYS A 259 -18.70 10.61 19.00
C LYS A 259 -17.78 10.55 20.21
N THR A 260 -18.31 10.33 21.40
CA THR A 260 -17.54 10.27 22.66
C THR A 260 -17.55 8.88 23.29
N ALA A 261 -18.25 7.93 22.71
CA ALA A 261 -18.33 6.57 23.22
C ALA A 261 -17.04 5.79 22.95
N THR A 262 -16.49 5.16 23.99
CA THR A 262 -15.33 4.25 23.86
C THR A 262 -15.72 2.85 23.42
N ASP A 263 -16.95 2.46 23.71
CA ASP A 263 -17.58 1.23 23.25
C ASP A 263 -18.58 1.50 22.14
N ARG A 264 -18.93 0.46 21.37
CA ARG A 264 -19.86 0.58 20.25
C ARG A 264 -21.25 1.05 20.68
N VAL A 265 -21.77 2.01 19.96
CA VAL A 265 -23.18 2.40 19.98
C VAL A 265 -23.86 1.78 18.75
N GLN A 266 -24.92 1.03 18.94
CA GLN A 266 -25.72 0.49 17.84
C GLN A 266 -26.57 1.61 17.22
N VAL A 267 -26.08 2.22 16.13
CA VAL A 267 -26.77 3.29 15.40
C VAL A 267 -27.96 2.71 14.64
N VAL A 268 -27.76 1.55 13.99
CA VAL A 268 -28.83 0.72 13.40
C VAL A 268 -28.72 -0.69 13.97
N THR A 269 -29.71 -1.08 14.73
CA THR A 269 -29.78 -2.40 15.36
C THR A 269 -30.07 -3.51 14.35
N LYS A 270 -29.83 -4.77 14.72
CA LYS A 270 -30.20 -5.94 13.92
C LYS A 270 -31.69 -5.97 13.57
N ALA A 271 -32.54 -5.64 14.55
CA ALA A 271 -33.99 -5.63 14.35
C ALA A 271 -34.43 -4.56 13.34
N GLU A 272 -33.85 -3.34 13.47
CA GLU A 272 -34.13 -2.24 12.53
C GLU A 272 -33.63 -2.57 11.12
N ALA A 273 -32.43 -3.11 10.95
CA ALA A 273 -31.89 -3.55 9.67
C ALA A 273 -32.76 -4.63 9.01
N THR A 274 -33.17 -5.65 9.78
CA THR A 274 -34.06 -6.71 9.30
C THR A 274 -35.43 -6.16 8.87
N ALA A 275 -36.01 -5.26 9.65
CA ALA A 275 -37.30 -4.63 9.34
C ALA A 275 -37.21 -3.75 8.09
N ASN A 276 -36.16 -2.94 7.97
CA ASN A 276 -35.90 -2.09 6.81
C ASN A 276 -35.71 -2.92 5.55
N GLY A 277 -34.93 -3.99 5.63
CA GLY A 277 -34.69 -4.89 4.53
C GLY A 277 -35.91 -5.73 4.09
N ALA A 278 -36.87 -5.95 4.97
CA ALA A 278 -38.09 -6.69 4.65
C ALA A 278 -39.11 -5.86 3.85
N HIS A 279 -38.99 -4.55 3.85
CA HIS A 279 -39.96 -3.65 3.24
C HIS A 279 -39.32 -2.80 2.13
N ALA A 280 -39.86 -2.89 0.90
CA ALA A 280 -39.47 -1.96 -0.15
C ALA A 280 -40.00 -0.55 0.21
N THR A 281 -39.12 0.39 0.46
CA THR A 281 -39.47 1.79 0.70
C THR A 281 -39.63 2.47 -0.65
N ALA A 282 -40.80 3.03 -0.93
CA ALA A 282 -41.05 3.76 -2.15
C ALA A 282 -40.27 5.08 -2.22
N GLY A 283 -39.89 5.48 -3.43
CA GLY A 283 -39.19 6.74 -3.71
C GLY A 283 -37.68 6.60 -3.56
N THR A 284 -37.01 7.74 -3.59
CA THR A 284 -35.55 7.86 -3.52
C THR A 284 -35.13 8.81 -2.40
N LYS A 285 -33.87 8.66 -1.95
CA LYS A 285 -33.16 9.63 -1.11
C LYS A 285 -31.90 10.10 -1.81
N THR A 286 -31.57 11.37 -1.60
CA THR A 286 -30.37 11.99 -2.13
C THR A 286 -29.44 12.29 -0.98
N TRP A 287 -28.25 11.69 -1.05
CA TRP A 287 -27.14 11.87 -0.10
C TRP A 287 -26.17 12.89 -0.65
N HIS A 288 -25.82 13.91 0.12
CA HIS A 288 -24.81 14.88 -0.23
C HIS A 288 -23.59 14.67 0.70
N LEU A 289 -22.43 14.42 0.11
CA LEU A 289 -21.18 14.11 0.82
C LEU A 289 -20.05 14.99 0.34
N THR A 290 -19.18 15.42 1.25
CA THR A 290 -17.97 16.17 0.89
C THR A 290 -16.73 15.57 1.55
N ALA A 291 -15.63 15.58 0.82
CA ALA A 291 -14.31 15.17 1.32
C ALA A 291 -13.22 16.11 0.81
N THR A 292 -12.20 16.35 1.62
CA THR A 292 -11.06 17.18 1.26
C THR A 292 -9.75 16.43 1.51
N ASN A 293 -8.73 16.74 0.73
CA ASN A 293 -7.42 16.06 0.77
C ASN A 293 -7.56 14.53 0.64
N VAL A 294 -8.38 14.10 -0.30
CA VAL A 294 -8.54 12.69 -0.64
C VAL A 294 -8.20 12.49 -2.11
N ARG A 295 -7.77 11.28 -2.43
CA ARG A 295 -7.34 10.93 -3.79
C ARG A 295 -8.37 10.09 -4.55
N ASP A 296 -9.39 9.61 -3.86
CA ASP A 296 -10.47 8.79 -4.44
C ASP A 296 -11.75 8.94 -3.61
N PHE A 297 -12.86 8.40 -4.14
CA PHE A 297 -14.15 8.36 -3.48
C PHE A 297 -14.82 7.02 -3.75
N ALA A 298 -15.14 6.27 -2.70
CA ALA A 298 -15.88 5.03 -2.79
C ALA A 298 -17.11 5.07 -1.87
N TRP A 299 -18.07 4.16 -2.14
CA TRP A 299 -19.28 4.04 -1.33
C TRP A 299 -19.86 2.64 -1.39
N ALA A 300 -20.62 2.30 -0.35
CA ALA A 300 -21.45 1.11 -0.32
C ALA A 300 -22.87 1.46 0.09
N ALA A 301 -23.83 0.67 -0.37
CA ALA A 301 -25.23 0.87 -0.02
C ALA A 301 -25.98 -0.45 0.14
N SER A 302 -26.80 -0.52 1.18
CA SER A 302 -27.69 -1.66 1.44
C SER A 302 -28.89 -1.27 2.29
N PRO A 303 -30.08 -1.83 2.04
CA PRO A 303 -31.20 -1.71 2.96
C PRO A 303 -31.03 -2.61 4.21
N ASP A 304 -30.07 -3.52 4.19
CA ASP A 304 -29.84 -4.52 5.24
C ASP A 304 -28.75 -4.15 6.23
N PHE A 305 -28.11 -3.00 6.08
CA PHE A 305 -27.00 -2.64 6.95
C PHE A 305 -27.41 -2.45 8.41
N ARG A 306 -26.75 -3.18 9.31
CA ARG A 306 -26.52 -2.77 10.69
C ARG A 306 -25.43 -1.70 10.68
N TRP A 307 -25.45 -0.82 11.66
CA TRP A 307 -24.45 0.22 11.82
C TRP A 307 -24.07 0.37 13.27
N ASP A 308 -22.82 0.08 13.60
CA ASP A 308 -22.24 0.37 14.89
C ASP A 308 -21.26 1.54 14.78
N ALA A 309 -21.19 2.39 15.79
CA ALA A 309 -20.26 3.52 15.83
C ALA A 309 -19.64 3.73 17.21
N SER A 310 -18.44 4.30 17.24
CA SER A 310 -17.74 4.78 18.44
C SER A 310 -16.90 6.00 18.09
N GLY A 311 -16.20 6.59 19.08
CA GLY A 311 -15.35 7.74 18.88
C GLY A 311 -13.95 7.57 19.44
N TRP A 312 -12.98 8.20 18.80
CA TRP A 312 -11.63 8.36 19.33
C TRP A 312 -11.01 9.67 18.81
N ASN A 313 -10.62 10.53 19.75
CA ASN A 313 -9.89 11.79 19.48
C ASN A 313 -10.49 12.64 18.32
N GLY A 314 -11.82 12.78 18.29
CA GLY A 314 -12.55 13.52 17.26
C GLY A 314 -12.83 12.74 15.98
N VAL A 315 -12.31 11.52 15.84
CA VAL A 315 -12.60 10.62 14.71
C VAL A 315 -13.79 9.74 15.06
N GLN A 316 -14.81 9.73 14.21
CA GLN A 316 -15.94 8.81 14.33
C GLN A 316 -15.61 7.48 13.64
N ILE A 317 -15.69 6.37 14.37
CA ILE A 317 -15.39 5.03 13.86
C ILE A 317 -16.70 4.32 13.54
N ASN A 318 -16.90 3.96 12.29
CA ASN A 318 -18.15 3.35 11.80
C ASN A 318 -17.90 1.95 11.25
N THR A 319 -18.83 1.04 11.53
CA THR A 319 -18.85 -0.30 10.94
C THR A 319 -20.24 -0.62 10.42
N PHE A 320 -20.33 -0.92 9.12
CA PHE A 320 -21.54 -1.30 8.44
C PHE A 320 -21.47 -2.77 8.04
N TYR A 321 -22.49 -3.55 8.34
CA TYR A 321 -22.48 -4.99 8.08
C TYR A 321 -23.88 -5.59 8.02
N ARG A 322 -24.02 -6.72 7.32
CA ARG A 322 -25.29 -7.42 7.17
C ARG A 322 -25.70 -8.13 8.47
N PRO A 323 -27.00 -8.35 8.74
CA PRO A 323 -27.48 -8.89 10.03
C PRO A 323 -26.91 -10.25 10.43
N ASN A 324 -26.46 -11.05 9.48
CA ASN A 324 -25.93 -12.40 9.69
C ASN A 324 -24.40 -12.50 9.58
N ALA A 325 -23.69 -11.38 9.42
CA ALA A 325 -22.23 -11.35 9.42
C ALA A 325 -21.72 -11.64 10.84
N ALA A 326 -21.35 -12.89 11.08
CA ALA A 326 -20.66 -13.28 12.32
C ALA A 326 -19.24 -12.65 12.26
N PRO A 327 -18.58 -12.53 13.16
CA PRO A 327 -17.82 -11.81 14.14
C PRO A 327 -17.82 -10.27 14.01
N TRP A 328 -18.58 -9.68 13.10
CA TRP A 328 -18.61 -8.22 12.89
C TRP A 328 -19.09 -7.40 14.10
N GLU A 329 -19.66 -8.05 15.10
CA GLU A 329 -20.02 -7.35 16.34
C GLU A 329 -18.79 -6.85 17.14
N GLU A 330 -17.60 -7.40 16.88
CA GLU A 330 -16.35 -6.90 17.43
C GLU A 330 -15.62 -5.91 16.49
N ALA A 331 -16.03 -5.80 15.25
CA ALA A 331 -15.33 -5.03 14.21
C ALA A 331 -15.13 -3.55 14.60
N ASN A 332 -16.13 -2.93 15.27
CA ASN A 332 -16.00 -1.54 15.71
C ASN A 332 -14.87 -1.35 16.74
N ARG A 333 -14.69 -2.28 17.67
CA ARG A 333 -13.58 -2.25 18.63
C ARG A 333 -12.23 -2.47 17.94
N MET A 334 -12.18 -3.39 16.95
CA MET A 334 -10.98 -3.63 16.15
C MET A 334 -10.59 -2.36 15.37
N ALA A 335 -11.54 -1.75 14.67
CA ALA A 335 -11.36 -0.52 13.90
C ALA A 335 -10.87 0.64 14.79
N ARG A 336 -11.51 0.83 15.95
CA ARG A 336 -11.13 1.88 16.89
C ARG A 336 -9.69 1.69 17.40
N PHE A 337 -9.33 0.46 17.79
CA PHE A 337 -7.96 0.15 18.20
C PHE A 337 -6.96 0.47 17.08
N THR A 338 -7.25 0.07 15.86
CA THR A 338 -6.37 0.25 14.69
C THR A 338 -6.12 1.73 14.41
N ILE A 339 -7.17 2.55 14.31
CA ILE A 339 -7.05 4.00 14.08
C ILE A 339 -6.28 4.67 15.22
N GLN A 340 -6.55 4.29 16.48
CA GLN A 340 -5.81 4.79 17.64
C GLN A 340 -4.33 4.40 17.56
N HIS A 341 -4.03 3.11 17.36
CA HIS A 341 -2.67 2.59 17.36
C HIS A 341 -1.79 3.24 16.29
N PHE A 342 -2.29 3.30 15.06
CA PHE A 342 -1.52 3.90 13.96
C PHE A 342 -1.39 5.42 14.11
N SER A 343 -2.43 6.10 14.62
CA SER A 343 -2.35 7.54 14.92
C SER A 343 -1.29 7.86 15.97
N GLU A 344 -1.24 7.10 17.05
CA GLU A 344 -0.29 7.30 18.15
C GLU A 344 1.14 6.90 17.75
N THR A 345 1.27 5.89 16.88
CA THR A 345 2.58 5.36 16.49
C THR A 345 3.23 6.15 15.35
N TRP A 346 2.47 6.47 14.31
CA TRP A 346 3.02 7.00 13.07
C TRP A 346 2.63 8.44 12.78
N ARG A 347 1.35 8.73 12.61
CA ARG A 347 0.81 10.04 12.27
C ARG A 347 -0.66 10.11 12.66
N GLN A 348 -1.12 11.18 13.30
CA GLN A 348 -2.54 11.40 13.60
C GLN A 348 -3.39 11.22 12.34
N TYR A 349 -4.45 10.41 12.43
CA TYR A 349 -5.45 10.24 11.38
C TYR A 349 -6.09 11.59 11.04
N PRO A 350 -6.10 12.03 9.77
CA PRO A 350 -6.40 13.42 9.44
C PRO A 350 -7.88 13.69 9.16
N TRP A 351 -8.69 12.65 8.92
CA TRP A 351 -10.06 12.82 8.50
C TRP A 351 -11.07 12.65 9.66
N PRO A 352 -12.33 13.16 9.49
CA PRO A 352 -13.32 13.19 10.59
C PRO A 352 -13.93 11.83 10.94
N HIS A 353 -13.82 10.85 10.05
CA HIS A 353 -14.30 9.50 10.32
C HIS A 353 -13.45 8.43 9.64
N ALA A 354 -13.56 7.20 10.15
CA ALA A 354 -13.02 5.99 9.55
C ALA A 354 -14.15 4.95 9.52
N THR A 355 -14.44 4.44 8.34
CA THR A 355 -15.58 3.54 8.11
C THR A 355 -15.09 2.25 7.48
N THR A 356 -15.58 1.10 7.98
CA THR A 356 -15.40 -0.19 7.33
C THR A 356 -16.74 -0.83 7.03
N VAL A 357 -16.84 -1.47 5.87
CA VAL A 357 -18.07 -2.10 5.38
C VAL A 357 -17.82 -3.58 5.16
N GLU A 358 -18.71 -4.40 5.74
CA GLU A 358 -18.76 -5.83 5.44
C GLU A 358 -19.43 -6.05 4.09
N GLY A 359 -18.76 -6.82 3.24
CA GLY A 359 -19.31 -7.08 1.93
C GLY A 359 -18.68 -8.25 1.20
N LEU A 360 -18.49 -8.05 -0.08
CA LEU A 360 -18.09 -9.06 -1.04
C LEU A 360 -16.64 -8.93 -1.45
N ILE A 361 -16.11 -7.73 -1.33
CA ILE A 361 -14.75 -7.43 -1.71
C ILE A 361 -13.82 -8.00 -0.64
N GLU A 362 -12.80 -8.74 -1.06
CA GLU A 362 -11.95 -9.55 -0.17
C GLU A 362 -10.93 -8.74 0.64
N GLY A 363 -10.95 -7.45 0.53
CA GLY A 363 -10.12 -6.45 1.17
C GLY A 363 -9.87 -5.33 0.18
N MET A 364 -10.18 -4.09 0.57
CA MET A 364 -9.92 -2.93 -0.26
C MET A 364 -10.04 -1.63 0.52
N GLU A 365 -9.09 -0.77 0.28
CA GLU A 365 -8.96 0.53 0.91
C GLU A 365 -9.38 1.68 -0.01
N TYR A 366 -10.03 2.65 0.60
CA TYR A 366 -10.33 3.97 0.01
C TYR A 366 -10.21 5.04 1.10
N PRO A 367 -10.00 6.30 0.78
CA PRO A 367 -9.94 7.33 1.81
C PRO A 367 -11.18 7.30 2.70
N MET A 368 -10.98 7.17 4.01
CA MET A 368 -12.02 7.08 5.04
C MET A 368 -12.95 5.86 4.95
N LEU A 369 -12.82 4.99 3.96
CA LEU A 369 -13.69 3.84 3.74
C LEU A 369 -12.90 2.60 3.36
N THR A 370 -13.21 1.46 3.98
CA THR A 370 -12.63 0.16 3.61
C THR A 370 -13.72 -0.88 3.37
N PHE A 371 -13.49 -1.80 2.43
CA PHE A 371 -14.30 -2.98 2.22
C PHE A 371 -13.59 -4.20 2.80
N VAL A 372 -14.28 -5.00 3.60
CA VAL A 372 -13.70 -6.13 4.31
C VAL A 372 -14.69 -7.29 4.33
N PRO A 373 -14.27 -8.52 3.98
CA PRO A 373 -15.18 -9.67 4.00
C PRO A 373 -15.50 -10.11 5.42
N SER A 374 -16.53 -10.94 5.56
CA SER A 374 -16.84 -11.59 6.83
C SER A 374 -16.01 -12.88 6.98
N ILE A 375 -15.08 -12.89 7.92
CA ILE A 375 -14.15 -13.99 8.19
C ILE A 375 -14.48 -14.60 9.56
N ALA A 376 -14.65 -15.94 9.60
CA ALA A 376 -15.11 -16.61 10.82
C ALA A 376 -14.08 -16.60 11.96
N LYS A 377 -12.79 -16.66 11.63
CA LYS A 377 -11.72 -16.65 12.63
C LYS A 377 -11.40 -15.21 13.02
N ARG A 378 -11.46 -14.95 14.31
CA ARG A 378 -11.31 -13.59 14.90
C ARG A 378 -9.98 -12.93 14.56
N GLU A 379 -8.90 -13.67 14.61
CA GLU A 379 -7.56 -13.17 14.31
C GLU A 379 -7.45 -12.77 12.83
N ASP A 380 -7.96 -13.60 11.92
CA ASP A 380 -7.92 -13.32 10.49
C ASP A 380 -8.85 -12.15 10.13
N GLN A 381 -10.03 -12.04 10.79
CA GLN A 381 -10.91 -10.85 10.65
C GLN A 381 -10.19 -9.58 11.09
N PHE A 382 -9.44 -9.64 12.21
CA PHE A 382 -8.66 -8.49 12.67
C PHE A 382 -7.57 -8.13 11.67
N TRP A 383 -6.85 -9.13 11.12
CA TRP A 383 -5.77 -8.89 10.16
C TRP A 383 -6.25 -8.13 8.93
N VAL A 384 -7.32 -8.59 8.27
CA VAL A 384 -7.81 -7.92 7.07
C VAL A 384 -8.36 -6.53 7.42
N LEU A 385 -9.17 -6.39 8.47
CA LEU A 385 -9.71 -5.09 8.87
C LEU A 385 -8.62 -4.07 9.22
N MET A 386 -7.60 -4.51 9.96
CA MET A 386 -6.47 -3.70 10.35
C MET A 386 -5.63 -3.30 9.14
N HIS A 387 -5.37 -4.25 8.24
CA HIS A 387 -4.63 -4.03 7.00
C HIS A 387 -5.30 -2.96 6.13
N GLU A 388 -6.59 -3.10 5.87
CA GLU A 388 -7.32 -2.10 5.07
C GLU A 388 -7.31 -0.70 5.72
N PHE A 389 -7.38 -0.63 7.05
CA PHE A 389 -7.22 0.66 7.73
C PHE A 389 -5.78 1.17 7.76
N GLY A 390 -4.78 0.30 7.72
CA GLY A 390 -3.38 0.70 7.64
C GLY A 390 -3.07 1.46 6.34
N HIS A 391 -3.75 1.12 5.26
CA HIS A 391 -3.68 1.84 3.99
C HIS A 391 -4.13 3.31 4.08
N GLN A 392 -4.81 3.72 5.13
CA GLN A 392 -5.06 5.15 5.35
C GLN A 392 -3.75 5.94 5.55
N TRP A 393 -2.65 5.29 5.97
CA TRP A 393 -1.31 5.87 6.03
C TRP A 393 -0.53 5.67 4.73
N PHE A 394 -0.60 4.47 4.14
CA PHE A 394 0.05 4.07 2.89
C PHE A 394 -0.98 3.32 2.04
N PRO A 395 -1.59 3.89 0.97
CA PRO A 395 -1.14 5.08 0.26
C PRO A 395 -1.98 6.35 0.49
N MET A 396 -3.00 6.35 1.36
CA MET A 396 -3.97 7.45 1.38
C MET A 396 -3.37 8.77 1.92
N ILE A 397 -2.52 8.73 2.94
CA ILE A 397 -1.77 9.91 3.42
C ILE A 397 -0.50 10.12 2.58
N VAL A 398 0.26 9.04 2.31
CA VAL A 398 1.52 9.10 1.55
C VAL A 398 1.31 8.45 0.20
N GLY A 399 0.94 9.24 -0.80
CA GLY A 399 0.40 8.81 -2.08
C GLY A 399 1.45 8.26 -3.06
N SER A 400 2.07 7.13 -2.76
CA SER A 400 2.97 6.43 -3.69
C SER A 400 2.26 5.94 -4.96
N ASP A 401 3.04 5.71 -6.02
CA ASP A 401 2.55 5.13 -7.28
C ASP A 401 2.47 3.60 -7.14
N GLU A 402 1.30 3.09 -6.81
CA GLU A 402 1.03 1.66 -6.61
C GLU A 402 1.13 0.85 -7.91
N ARG A 403 0.92 1.49 -9.06
CA ARG A 403 1.07 0.84 -10.38
C ARG A 403 2.51 0.59 -10.79
N ARG A 404 3.47 1.25 -10.09
CA ARG A 404 4.90 1.05 -10.31
C ARG A 404 5.58 0.39 -9.13
N TYR A 405 5.18 0.75 -7.90
CA TYR A 405 5.91 0.44 -6.67
C TYR A 405 4.97 -0.13 -5.60
N PRO A 406 4.35 -1.31 -5.83
CA PRO A 406 3.37 -1.86 -4.89
C PRO A 406 3.96 -2.13 -3.49
N TRP A 407 5.28 -2.30 -3.38
CA TRP A 407 5.99 -2.48 -2.12
C TRP A 407 5.97 -1.22 -1.22
N MET A 408 5.74 -0.02 -1.78
CA MET A 408 5.62 1.24 -1.03
C MET A 408 4.22 1.45 -0.45
N ASP A 409 3.28 0.70 -0.90
CA ASP A 409 1.92 0.60 -0.44
C ASP A 409 1.78 -0.64 0.46
N GLU A 410 1.60 -1.81 -0.09
CA GLU A 410 1.36 -3.07 0.57
C GLU A 410 2.46 -3.48 1.56
N GLY A 411 3.72 -3.22 1.18
CA GLY A 411 4.87 -3.57 2.00
C GLY A 411 5.02 -2.67 3.21
N PHE A 412 4.77 -1.37 3.08
CA PHE A 412 4.76 -0.44 4.21
C PHE A 412 3.58 -0.74 5.12
N ASN A 413 2.42 -0.99 4.54
CA ASN A 413 1.24 -1.37 5.28
C ASN A 413 1.45 -2.67 6.05
N THR A 414 1.86 -3.74 5.38
CA THR A 414 2.17 -5.03 6.05
C THR A 414 3.22 -4.87 7.17
N PHE A 415 4.20 -3.98 7.02
CA PHE A 415 5.18 -3.70 8.07
C PHE A 415 4.55 -3.09 9.31
N ILE A 416 3.64 -2.10 9.17
CA ILE A 416 2.98 -1.47 10.33
C ILE A 416 1.95 -2.39 10.98
N ASP A 417 1.36 -3.31 10.23
CA ASP A 417 0.37 -4.29 10.68
C ASP A 417 0.91 -5.18 11.79
N TYR A 418 2.15 -5.65 11.66
CA TYR A 418 2.76 -6.51 12.67
C TYR A 418 2.83 -5.82 14.04
N GLY A 419 3.12 -4.53 14.07
CA GLY A 419 3.13 -3.74 15.31
C GLY A 419 1.74 -3.60 15.93
N ALA A 420 0.72 -3.38 15.10
CA ALA A 420 -0.66 -3.29 15.55
C ALA A 420 -1.19 -4.65 16.04
N ALA A 421 -0.89 -5.73 15.33
CA ALA A 421 -1.29 -7.08 15.75
C ALA A 421 -0.61 -7.50 17.06
N GLU A 422 0.70 -7.24 17.23
CA GLU A 422 1.40 -7.43 18.52
C GLU A 422 0.69 -6.66 19.66
N GLY A 423 0.26 -5.42 19.38
CA GLY A 423 -0.42 -4.57 20.35
C GLY A 423 -1.82 -5.08 20.71
N TYR A 424 -2.63 -5.42 19.72
CA TYR A 424 -4.01 -5.87 19.90
C TYR A 424 -4.11 -7.22 20.61
N PHE A 425 -3.24 -8.16 20.24
CA PHE A 425 -3.19 -9.50 20.82
C PHE A 425 -2.20 -9.65 21.99
N LYS A 426 -1.69 -8.54 22.53
CA LYS A 426 -0.75 -8.55 23.64
C LYS A 426 -1.28 -9.38 24.82
N GLY A 427 -0.45 -10.31 25.32
CA GLY A 427 -0.80 -11.20 26.44
C GLY A 427 -1.66 -12.40 26.03
N THR A 428 -1.83 -12.66 24.75
CA THR A 428 -2.45 -13.89 24.23
C THR A 428 -1.39 -14.80 23.62
N ALA A 429 -1.68 -16.11 23.56
CA ALA A 429 -0.80 -17.07 22.88
C ALA A 429 -0.56 -16.73 21.40
N TYR A 430 -1.56 -16.15 20.74
CA TYR A 430 -1.43 -15.70 19.36
C TYR A 430 -0.49 -14.49 19.24
N GLY A 431 -0.61 -13.48 20.12
CA GLY A 431 0.29 -12.32 20.13
C GLY A 431 1.76 -12.69 20.28
N ASP A 432 2.07 -13.74 21.04
CA ASP A 432 3.44 -14.25 21.19
C ASP A 432 4.00 -14.88 19.91
N THR A 433 3.15 -15.21 18.94
CA THR A 433 3.55 -15.83 17.66
C THR A 433 3.63 -14.86 16.50
N VAL A 434 2.92 -13.71 16.55
CA VAL A 434 2.77 -12.74 15.43
C VAL A 434 4.11 -12.40 14.76
N ARG A 435 5.10 -11.99 15.55
CA ARG A 435 6.43 -11.67 15.01
C ARG A 435 7.16 -12.87 14.43
N ARG A 436 6.95 -14.06 15.00
CA ARG A 436 7.56 -15.30 14.52
C ARG A 436 6.94 -15.74 13.21
N GLU A 437 5.66 -15.47 13.01
CA GLU A 437 4.95 -15.78 11.77
C GLU A 437 5.52 -15.02 10.57
N LEU A 438 5.87 -13.73 10.72
CA LEU A 438 6.55 -12.98 9.67
C LEU A 438 7.86 -13.67 9.23
N LEU A 439 8.69 -14.08 10.19
CA LEU A 439 9.95 -14.77 9.89
C LEU A 439 9.73 -16.16 9.30
N THR A 440 8.66 -16.85 9.72
CA THR A 440 8.31 -18.20 9.21
C THR A 440 7.72 -18.11 7.81
N ALA A 441 6.83 -17.16 7.56
CA ALA A 441 6.29 -16.90 6.23
C ALA A 441 7.42 -16.64 5.22
N PHE A 442 8.43 -15.88 5.63
CA PHE A 442 9.61 -15.63 4.84
C PHE A 442 10.38 -16.90 4.45
N GLN A 443 10.54 -17.85 5.37
CA GLN A 443 11.26 -19.10 5.10
C GLN A 443 10.52 -20.03 4.14
N VAL A 444 9.18 -19.93 4.09
CA VAL A 444 8.31 -20.80 3.30
C VAL A 444 7.95 -20.18 1.94
N SER A 445 7.86 -18.87 1.85
CA SER A 445 7.26 -18.16 0.70
C SER A 445 8.23 -17.91 -0.45
N ALA A 446 9.54 -17.95 -0.21
CA ALA A 446 10.54 -17.76 -1.27
C ALA A 446 10.59 -19.01 -2.17
N ILE A 447 9.68 -19.13 -3.12
CA ILE A 447 9.72 -20.18 -4.14
C ILE A 447 10.93 -19.94 -5.05
N PRO A 448 11.91 -20.87 -5.08
CA PRO A 448 13.06 -20.72 -5.96
C PRO A 448 12.63 -20.52 -7.43
N GLY A 449 13.13 -19.46 -8.07
CA GLY A 449 12.85 -19.13 -9.46
C GLY A 449 11.65 -18.20 -9.70
N ASN A 450 10.78 -17.94 -8.72
CA ASN A 450 9.67 -16.98 -8.84
C ASN A 450 10.02 -15.59 -8.29
N GLU A 451 11.07 -15.50 -7.47
CA GLU A 451 11.48 -14.23 -6.89
C GLU A 451 11.97 -13.24 -7.94
N GLN A 452 11.52 -12.00 -7.82
CA GLN A 452 11.92 -10.87 -8.66
C GLN A 452 12.35 -9.69 -7.78
N PRO A 453 13.14 -8.73 -8.31
CA PRO A 453 13.44 -7.49 -7.60
C PRO A 453 12.16 -6.77 -7.18
N LEU A 454 12.14 -6.14 -6.01
CA LEU A 454 10.97 -5.41 -5.49
C LEU A 454 10.57 -4.21 -6.36
N ILE A 455 11.50 -3.68 -7.16
CA ILE A 455 11.23 -2.60 -8.12
C ILE A 455 10.38 -3.05 -9.33
N THR A 456 10.09 -4.35 -9.46
CA THR A 456 9.25 -4.90 -10.54
C THR A 456 7.80 -4.45 -10.37
N LYS A 457 7.19 -3.99 -11.46
CA LYS A 457 5.78 -3.55 -11.44
C LYS A 457 4.85 -4.71 -11.10
N PRO A 458 3.71 -4.46 -10.45
CA PRO A 458 2.78 -5.52 -10.00
C PRO A 458 2.30 -6.42 -11.14
N VAL A 459 2.03 -5.86 -12.31
CA VAL A 459 1.59 -6.61 -13.51
C VAL A 459 2.67 -7.54 -14.09
N GLU A 460 3.92 -7.37 -13.71
CA GLU A 460 5.07 -8.16 -14.14
C GLU A 460 5.53 -9.14 -13.04
N GLN A 461 4.98 -9.06 -11.82
CA GLN A 461 5.36 -9.92 -10.70
C GLN A 461 4.74 -11.31 -10.85
N ARG A 462 5.57 -12.35 -10.62
CA ARG A 462 5.18 -13.76 -10.63
C ARG A 462 4.56 -14.22 -9.31
N ASP A 463 4.92 -13.55 -8.23
CA ASP A 463 4.43 -13.76 -6.87
C ASP A 463 4.22 -12.39 -6.23
N LEU A 464 2.98 -11.89 -6.34
CA LEU A 464 2.63 -10.57 -5.84
C LEU A 464 2.63 -10.53 -4.31
N LEU A 465 2.17 -11.59 -3.64
CA LEU A 465 2.16 -11.66 -2.18
C LEU A 465 3.58 -11.55 -1.60
N TRP A 466 4.53 -12.25 -2.23
CA TRP A 466 5.92 -12.15 -1.84
C TRP A 466 6.52 -10.77 -2.16
N GLY A 467 6.34 -10.30 -3.38
CA GLY A 467 7.01 -9.10 -3.88
C GLY A 467 6.42 -7.78 -3.40
N ALA A 468 5.10 -7.70 -3.17
CA ALA A 468 4.47 -6.48 -2.70
C ALA A 468 4.31 -6.42 -1.17
N TYR A 469 3.99 -7.53 -0.50
CA TYR A 469 3.64 -7.57 0.92
C TYR A 469 4.77 -8.08 1.81
N GLN A 470 5.16 -9.34 1.67
CA GLN A 470 5.97 -10.03 2.67
C GLN A 470 7.45 -9.63 2.65
N LYS A 471 8.10 -9.65 1.48
CA LYS A 471 9.52 -9.31 1.37
C LYS A 471 9.80 -7.85 1.76
N PRO A 472 9.02 -6.85 1.34
CA PRO A 472 9.27 -5.48 1.77
C PRO A 472 8.96 -5.26 3.26
N ALA A 473 7.95 -5.91 3.84
CA ALA A 473 7.73 -5.85 5.29
C ALA A 473 8.90 -6.42 6.09
N LEU A 474 9.46 -7.54 5.63
CA LEU A 474 10.67 -8.10 6.22
C LEU A 474 11.87 -7.18 6.03
N MET A 475 12.07 -6.62 4.85
CA MET A 475 13.13 -5.64 4.57
C MET A 475 13.08 -4.49 5.59
N LEU A 476 11.90 -3.89 5.79
CA LEU A 476 11.71 -2.80 6.76
C LEU A 476 11.98 -3.26 8.19
N THR A 477 11.56 -4.48 8.55
CA THR A 477 11.84 -5.08 9.87
C THR A 477 13.33 -5.28 10.09
N VAL A 478 14.07 -5.78 9.09
CA VAL A 478 15.53 -5.94 9.16
C VAL A 478 16.22 -4.58 9.24
N LEU A 479 15.79 -3.61 8.46
CA LEU A 479 16.32 -2.24 8.53
C LEU A 479 16.13 -1.64 9.92
N ARG A 480 14.93 -1.83 10.49
CA ARG A 480 14.56 -1.32 11.83
C ARG A 480 15.34 -2.00 12.95
N ASP A 481 15.33 -3.34 12.99
CA ASP A 481 15.81 -4.10 14.16
C ASP A 481 17.29 -4.45 14.10
N HIS A 482 17.91 -4.52 12.91
CA HIS A 482 19.29 -5.00 12.73
C HIS A 482 20.25 -3.96 12.15
N VAL A 483 19.75 -2.94 11.44
CA VAL A 483 20.62 -1.95 10.77
C VAL A 483 20.60 -0.62 11.50
N LEU A 484 19.44 0.03 11.65
CA LEU A 484 19.33 1.39 12.21
C LEU A 484 19.03 1.43 13.71
N GLY A 485 18.40 0.39 14.25
CA GLY A 485 17.79 0.40 15.56
C GLY A 485 16.40 1.06 15.54
N ARG A 486 15.52 0.59 16.42
CA ARG A 486 14.08 0.96 16.42
C ARG A 486 13.86 2.46 16.51
N GLU A 487 14.52 3.14 17.44
CA GLU A 487 14.33 4.57 17.65
C GLU A 487 14.68 5.39 16.41
N THR A 488 15.82 5.10 15.77
CA THR A 488 16.29 5.81 14.58
C THR A 488 15.38 5.54 13.39
N PHE A 489 15.02 4.27 13.17
CA PHE A 489 14.12 3.90 12.09
C PHE A 489 12.74 4.54 12.25
N ASP A 490 12.11 4.40 13.44
CA ASP A 490 10.77 4.92 13.70
C ASP A 490 10.72 6.45 13.54
N ARG A 491 11.77 7.17 13.96
CA ARG A 491 11.93 8.59 13.72
C ARG A 491 12.04 8.91 12.21
N ALA A 492 12.81 8.12 11.47
CA ALA A 492 12.99 8.31 10.03
C ALA A 492 11.70 8.04 9.24
N LEU A 493 10.94 7.00 9.60
CA LEU A 493 9.65 6.69 8.96
C LEU A 493 8.60 7.77 9.25
N ARG A 494 8.51 8.28 10.49
CA ARG A 494 7.62 9.42 10.82
C ARG A 494 8.02 10.67 10.04
N GLU A 495 9.31 10.93 9.88
CA GLU A 495 9.80 12.05 9.09
C GLU A 495 9.49 11.87 7.60
N TYR A 496 9.57 10.66 7.06
CA TYR A 496 9.14 10.36 5.70
C TYR A 496 7.65 10.65 5.51
N ILE A 497 6.78 10.18 6.41
CA ILE A 497 5.33 10.47 6.37
C ILE A 497 5.10 11.99 6.41
N ARG A 498 5.74 12.71 7.34
CA ARG A 498 5.60 14.17 7.47
C ARG A 498 6.03 14.94 6.22
N ARG A 499 7.10 14.49 5.54
CA ARG A 499 7.59 15.13 4.30
C ARG A 499 6.65 14.93 3.13
N TRP A 500 6.04 13.74 3.06
CA TRP A 500 5.30 13.29 1.89
C TRP A 500 3.80 13.13 2.13
N GLU A 501 3.28 13.59 3.27
CA GLU A 501 1.84 13.61 3.48
C GLU A 501 1.13 14.42 2.38
N PHE A 502 0.11 13.80 1.76
CA PHE A 502 -0.66 14.31 0.63
C PHE A 502 0.19 14.69 -0.59
N LYS A 503 1.24 13.93 -0.85
CA LYS A 503 2.15 14.09 -1.97
C LYS A 503 2.51 12.74 -2.59
N HIS A 504 3.24 12.79 -3.72
CA HIS A 504 3.63 11.62 -4.51
C HIS A 504 5.14 11.32 -4.40
N PRO A 505 5.57 10.57 -3.37
CA PRO A 505 6.97 10.18 -3.24
C PRO A 505 7.36 9.10 -4.24
N GLN A 506 8.65 9.08 -4.55
CA GLN A 506 9.31 8.02 -5.32
C GLN A 506 10.20 7.17 -4.40
N PRO A 507 10.63 5.95 -4.80
CA PRO A 507 11.56 5.14 -4.02
C PRO A 507 12.81 5.90 -3.55
N ALA A 508 13.40 6.72 -4.41
CA ALA A 508 14.57 7.53 -4.08
C ALA A 508 14.33 8.52 -2.93
N ASP A 509 13.11 9.04 -2.80
CA ASP A 509 12.74 9.97 -1.73
C ASP A 509 12.72 9.27 -0.38
N PHE A 510 12.21 8.03 -0.34
CA PHE A 510 12.26 7.18 0.84
C PHE A 510 13.70 6.83 1.22
N PHE A 511 14.51 6.36 0.27
CA PHE A 511 15.91 5.97 0.52
C PHE A 511 16.72 7.14 1.09
N ARG A 512 16.59 8.32 0.47
CA ARG A 512 17.26 9.55 0.92
C ARG A 512 16.76 10.01 2.28
N THR A 513 15.46 9.91 2.55
CA THR A 513 14.94 10.25 3.88
C THR A 513 15.53 9.37 4.96
N MET A 514 15.58 8.04 4.73
CA MET A 514 16.17 7.10 5.68
C MET A 514 17.66 7.38 5.90
N ALA A 515 18.42 7.63 4.83
CA ALA A 515 19.83 7.98 4.92
C ALA A 515 20.07 9.33 5.62
N ASN A 516 19.29 10.35 5.27
CA ASN A 516 19.39 11.71 5.86
C ASN A 516 19.10 11.71 7.36
N VAL A 517 18.03 11.04 7.80
CA VAL A 517 17.64 11.02 9.22
C VAL A 517 18.54 10.13 10.07
N SER A 518 19.04 9.03 9.51
CA SER A 518 19.93 8.12 10.21
C SER A 518 21.39 8.56 10.19
N GLY A 519 21.80 9.40 9.24
CA GLY A 519 23.20 9.78 8.99
C GLY A 519 24.06 8.63 8.45
N ARG A 520 23.43 7.60 7.83
CA ARG A 520 24.11 6.40 7.34
C ARG A 520 23.92 6.20 5.85
N ASP A 521 24.98 5.73 5.18
CA ASP A 521 24.85 5.21 3.82
C ASP A 521 24.11 3.86 3.85
N LEU A 522 23.05 3.76 3.06
CA LEU A 522 22.18 2.60 2.95
C LEU A 522 22.08 2.06 1.52
N ASP A 523 22.91 2.53 0.59
CA ASP A 523 22.86 2.12 -0.82
C ASP A 523 23.06 0.61 -0.98
N TRP A 524 23.96 0.03 -0.17
CA TRP A 524 24.20 -1.41 -0.11
C TRP A 524 22.96 -2.19 0.32
N PHE A 525 22.14 -1.63 1.23
CA PHE A 525 20.92 -2.24 1.72
C PHE A 525 19.84 -2.25 0.63
N TRP A 526 19.57 -1.10 0.04
CA TRP A 526 18.57 -0.98 -1.02
C TRP A 526 18.92 -1.83 -2.24
N ARG A 527 20.22 -1.91 -2.60
CA ARG A 527 20.68 -2.76 -3.68
C ARG A 527 20.30 -4.22 -3.46
N GLY A 528 20.60 -4.76 -2.29
CA GLY A 528 20.33 -6.14 -1.96
C GLY A 528 18.85 -6.46 -1.93
N TRP A 529 18.05 -5.57 -1.38
CA TRP A 529 16.63 -5.81 -1.15
C TRP A 529 15.71 -5.41 -2.30
N ILE A 530 15.93 -4.24 -2.90
CA ILE A 530 15.01 -3.64 -3.87
C ILE A 530 15.36 -4.00 -5.31
N TYR A 531 16.65 -3.94 -5.65
CA TYR A 531 17.10 -4.02 -7.04
C TYR A 531 17.61 -5.41 -7.46
N THR A 532 17.73 -6.34 -6.52
CA THR A 532 18.20 -7.70 -6.80
C THR A 532 17.37 -8.75 -6.07
N THR A 533 17.63 -10.03 -6.39
CA THR A 533 17.14 -11.18 -5.65
C THR A 533 18.25 -11.81 -4.78
N ALA A 534 19.16 -10.96 -4.28
CA ALA A 534 20.27 -11.38 -3.43
C ALA A 534 19.78 -12.10 -2.17
N ARG A 535 20.49 -13.14 -1.76
CA ARG A 535 20.19 -13.93 -0.57
C ARG A 535 21.29 -13.80 0.46
N LEU A 536 20.90 -13.85 1.73
CA LEU A 536 21.80 -13.85 2.88
C LEU A 536 22.21 -15.29 3.21
N ASP A 537 23.52 -15.52 3.38
CA ASP A 537 24.07 -16.78 3.88
C ASP A 537 25.38 -16.46 4.64
N GLN A 538 25.25 -16.15 5.94
CA GLN A 538 26.37 -15.82 6.83
C GLN A 538 26.83 -17.07 7.59
N ALA A 539 28.11 -17.38 7.56
CA ALA A 539 28.65 -18.59 8.16
C ALA A 539 29.77 -18.32 9.17
N VAL A 540 29.89 -19.21 10.17
CA VAL A 540 31.09 -19.33 11.02
C VAL A 540 31.93 -20.47 10.48
N ASP A 541 33.01 -20.12 9.81
CA ASP A 541 33.93 -21.13 9.21
C ASP A 541 34.78 -21.83 10.26
N SER A 542 35.34 -21.08 11.20
CA SER A 542 36.12 -21.63 12.31
C SER A 542 36.33 -20.61 13.44
N VAL A 543 36.79 -21.11 14.59
CA VAL A 543 37.11 -20.27 15.75
C VAL A 543 38.47 -20.72 16.31
N ARG A 544 39.35 -19.78 16.64
CA ARG A 544 40.69 -20.05 17.17
C ARG A 544 41.00 -19.11 18.33
N ALA A 545 41.35 -19.68 19.47
CA ALA A 545 41.89 -18.92 20.59
C ALA A 545 43.34 -18.46 20.26
N VAL A 546 43.67 -17.23 20.61
CA VAL A 546 44.98 -16.62 20.36
C VAL A 546 45.45 -15.92 21.63
N GLY A 547 46.47 -16.47 22.29
CA GLY A 547 46.85 -16.02 23.62
C GLY A 547 45.78 -16.32 24.67
N GLY A 548 45.83 -15.72 25.84
CA GLY A 548 44.90 -15.95 26.94
C GLY A 548 43.67 -15.04 26.91
N ASP A 549 43.62 -14.04 26.03
CA ASP A 549 42.67 -12.92 26.08
C ASP A 549 42.01 -12.57 24.73
N SER A 550 42.24 -13.34 23.70
CA SER A 550 41.73 -13.07 22.36
C SER A 550 41.21 -14.33 21.65
N THR A 551 40.14 -14.19 20.88
CA THR A 551 39.61 -15.23 20.01
C THR A 551 39.41 -14.67 18.60
N TYR A 552 39.91 -15.41 17.62
CA TYR A 552 39.63 -15.15 16.21
C TYR A 552 38.41 -15.96 15.77
N VAL A 553 37.44 -15.28 15.23
CA VAL A 553 36.24 -15.87 14.59
C VAL A 553 36.37 -15.62 13.09
N TYR A 554 36.47 -16.71 12.33
CA TYR A 554 36.51 -16.65 10.87
C TYR A 554 35.09 -16.74 10.34
N LEU A 555 34.67 -15.71 9.62
CA LEU A 555 33.33 -15.55 9.07
C LEU A 555 33.37 -15.51 7.55
N SER A 556 32.36 -16.05 6.92
CA SER A 556 32.12 -15.89 5.49
C SER A 556 30.67 -15.47 5.21
N ASN A 557 30.47 -14.64 4.17
CA ASN A 557 29.18 -14.40 3.54
C ASN A 557 29.16 -15.20 2.24
N ARG A 558 28.36 -16.27 2.21
CA ARG A 558 28.25 -17.19 1.06
C ARG A 558 27.13 -16.78 0.11
N GLY A 559 26.32 -15.81 0.54
CA GLY A 559 25.28 -15.18 -0.27
C GLY A 559 25.76 -13.90 -0.97
N GLN A 560 24.84 -13.22 -1.65
CA GLN A 560 25.12 -11.93 -2.32
C GLN A 560 24.62 -10.74 -1.50
N MET A 561 23.74 -10.96 -0.53
CA MET A 561 23.24 -9.91 0.37
C MET A 561 24.22 -9.70 1.51
N VAL A 562 24.54 -8.44 1.79
CA VAL A 562 25.36 -8.07 2.95
C VAL A 562 24.50 -7.50 4.05
N LEU A 563 24.76 -7.90 5.29
CA LEU A 563 24.13 -7.37 6.51
C LEU A 563 25.17 -7.32 7.64
N PRO A 564 24.99 -6.49 8.66
CA PRO A 564 25.74 -6.56 9.91
C PRO A 564 25.65 -7.96 10.52
N VAL A 565 26.67 -8.38 11.24
CA VAL A 565 26.71 -9.70 11.86
C VAL A 565 26.54 -9.57 13.37
N ARG A 566 25.52 -10.22 13.92
CA ARG A 566 25.35 -10.37 15.36
C ARG A 566 25.84 -11.74 15.80
N LEU A 567 26.85 -11.78 16.68
CA LEU A 567 27.42 -12.99 17.24
C LEU A 567 26.95 -13.18 18.69
N GLU A 568 26.62 -14.40 19.07
CA GLU A 568 26.60 -14.86 20.46
C GLU A 568 27.84 -15.71 20.69
N LEU A 569 28.69 -15.29 21.62
CA LEU A 569 29.79 -16.08 22.15
C LEU A 569 29.32 -16.88 23.35
N ARG A 570 29.53 -18.18 23.32
CA ARG A 570 29.23 -19.09 24.43
C ARG A 570 30.55 -19.52 25.06
N TYR A 571 30.73 -19.23 26.33
CA TYR A 571 31.94 -19.56 27.04
C TYR A 571 31.88 -20.95 27.69
N ALA A 572 33.02 -21.52 28.00
CA ALA A 572 33.13 -22.87 28.61
C ALA A 572 32.47 -22.96 30.00
N ASP A 573 32.32 -21.84 30.70
CA ASP A 573 31.64 -21.74 31.99
C ASP A 573 30.10 -21.58 31.86
N GLY A 574 29.57 -21.63 30.63
CA GLY A 574 28.12 -21.48 30.33
C GLY A 574 27.68 -20.03 30.19
N SER A 575 28.51 -19.03 30.47
CA SER A 575 28.13 -17.62 30.27
C SER A 575 28.09 -17.29 28.76
N ARG A 576 27.34 -16.24 28.43
CA ARG A 576 27.11 -15.80 27.05
C ARG A 576 27.39 -14.32 26.90
N GLU A 577 27.83 -13.92 25.73
CA GLU A 577 28.08 -12.54 25.38
C GLU A 577 27.65 -12.27 23.93
N THR A 578 27.01 -11.12 23.65
CA THR A 578 26.64 -10.72 22.29
C THR A 578 27.59 -9.66 21.78
N ARG A 579 28.03 -9.80 20.51
CA ARG A 579 28.83 -8.83 19.77
C ARG A 579 28.13 -8.46 18.46
N GLN A 580 28.17 -7.18 18.14
CA GLN A 580 27.71 -6.65 16.85
C GLN A 580 28.94 -6.28 16.01
N LEU A 581 29.03 -6.83 14.81
CA LEU A 581 30.03 -6.47 13.80
C LEU A 581 29.35 -5.63 12.72
N PRO A 582 29.98 -4.54 12.27
CA PRO A 582 29.39 -3.64 11.28
C PRO A 582 29.38 -4.28 9.89
N VAL A 583 28.49 -3.78 9.02
CA VAL A 583 28.36 -4.30 7.64
C VAL A 583 29.61 -4.05 6.82
N GLU A 584 30.35 -2.99 7.12
CA GLU A 584 31.58 -2.57 6.46
C GLU A 584 32.68 -3.64 6.52
N MET A 585 32.56 -4.64 7.42
CA MET A 585 33.47 -5.79 7.44
C MET A 585 33.50 -6.54 6.09
N TRP A 586 32.45 -6.43 5.28
CA TRP A 586 32.35 -7.07 3.97
C TRP A 586 32.90 -6.21 2.81
N ASN A 587 33.46 -5.01 3.07
CA ASN A 587 34.06 -4.16 2.03
C ASN A 587 35.23 -4.83 1.30
N LEU A 588 35.96 -5.69 1.99
CA LEU A 588 37.16 -6.34 1.45
C LEU A 588 36.90 -7.73 0.84
N GLY A 589 35.64 -8.14 0.79
CA GLY A 589 35.25 -9.42 0.21
C GLY A 589 34.26 -10.21 1.08
N ASP A 590 34.12 -11.49 0.72
CA ASP A 590 33.15 -12.41 1.32
C ASP A 590 33.66 -13.14 2.57
N ARG A 591 34.91 -12.84 3.02
CA ARG A 591 35.53 -13.43 4.20
C ARG A 591 36.06 -12.36 5.14
N PHE A 592 35.84 -12.58 6.43
CA PHE A 592 36.30 -11.68 7.46
C PHE A 592 36.83 -12.44 8.69
N THR A 593 37.89 -11.93 9.29
CA THR A 593 38.42 -12.45 10.55
C THR A 593 38.17 -11.43 11.67
N ALA A 594 37.19 -11.73 12.52
CA ALA A 594 36.95 -10.92 13.71
C ALA A 594 37.94 -11.28 14.82
N ARG A 595 38.74 -10.31 15.28
CA ARG A 595 39.52 -10.44 16.51
C ARG A 595 38.67 -9.91 17.67
N LEU A 596 38.28 -10.80 18.57
CA LEU A 596 37.45 -10.47 19.70
C LEU A 596 38.27 -10.62 21.01
N ALA A 597 38.23 -9.60 21.84
CA ALA A 597 38.76 -9.71 23.20
C ALA A 597 37.85 -10.64 24.02
N THR A 598 38.43 -11.73 24.55
CA THR A 598 37.68 -12.74 25.30
C THR A 598 38.50 -13.15 26.52
N GLN A 599 38.01 -12.91 27.71
CA GLN A 599 38.71 -13.27 28.97
C GLN A 599 38.52 -14.73 29.37
N LYS A 600 37.70 -15.48 28.63
CA LYS A 600 37.32 -16.86 28.91
C LYS A 600 37.43 -17.71 27.65
N PRO A 601 37.66 -19.02 27.77
CA PRO A 601 37.65 -19.92 26.62
C PRO A 601 36.25 -19.94 25.95
N VAL A 602 36.22 -19.67 24.64
CA VAL A 602 35.00 -19.74 23.83
C VAL A 602 34.74 -21.20 23.46
N ALA A 603 33.55 -21.71 23.83
CA ALA A 603 33.11 -23.08 23.56
C ALA A 603 32.18 -23.15 22.34
N GLY A 604 31.56 -22.05 21.98
CA GLY A 604 30.66 -21.96 20.81
C GLY A 604 30.47 -20.52 20.32
N VAL A 605 30.17 -20.39 19.03
CA VAL A 605 29.80 -19.11 18.39
C VAL A 605 28.56 -19.34 17.55
N LEU A 606 27.62 -18.41 17.64
CA LEU A 606 26.37 -18.44 16.87
C LEU A 606 26.13 -17.09 16.20
N VAL A 607 25.94 -17.10 14.88
CA VAL A 607 25.46 -15.96 14.09
C VAL A 607 23.93 -15.93 14.19
N ASP A 608 23.37 -14.73 14.26
CA ASP A 608 21.93 -14.49 14.40
C ASP A 608 21.28 -15.37 15.49
N PRO A 609 21.65 -15.15 16.76
CA PRO A 609 21.17 -16.00 17.87
C PRO A 609 19.64 -15.94 18.08
N MET A 610 19.01 -14.89 17.59
CA MET A 610 17.55 -14.71 17.65
C MET A 610 16.83 -15.43 16.50
N GLY A 611 17.54 -15.86 15.47
CA GLY A 611 16.94 -16.43 14.28
C GLY A 611 16.07 -15.44 13.50
N SER A 612 16.42 -14.15 13.54
CA SER A 612 15.60 -13.04 13.05
C SER A 612 16.04 -12.49 11.69
N LEU A 613 17.09 -13.06 11.10
CA LEU A 613 17.53 -12.73 9.75
C LEU A 613 17.10 -13.79 8.74
N PRO A 614 16.94 -13.42 7.46
CA PRO A 614 16.54 -14.32 6.39
C PRO A 614 17.70 -15.15 5.84
N ASP A 615 18.48 -15.74 6.72
CA ASP A 615 19.60 -16.57 6.34
C ASP A 615 19.11 -17.90 5.75
N VAL A 616 19.53 -18.20 4.52
CA VAL A 616 19.07 -19.37 3.77
C VAL A 616 19.69 -20.67 4.24
N ASN A 617 20.77 -20.62 5.04
CA ASN A 617 21.47 -21.80 5.52
C ASN A 617 21.88 -21.67 6.99
N ARG A 618 20.94 -21.77 7.87
CA ARG A 618 21.19 -21.66 9.32
C ARG A 618 22.07 -22.77 9.91
N ALA A 619 22.33 -23.83 9.17
CA ALA A 619 23.19 -24.90 9.65
C ALA A 619 24.67 -24.47 9.76
N ASN A 620 25.10 -23.51 8.95
CA ASN A 620 26.46 -22.97 8.96
C ASN A 620 26.65 -21.74 9.86
N ASN A 621 25.56 -21.21 10.47
CA ASN A 621 25.61 -20.05 11.37
C ASN A 621 26.28 -20.36 12.72
N ARG A 622 26.76 -21.56 12.96
CA ARG A 622 27.28 -21.98 14.26
C ARG A 622 28.60 -22.76 14.18
N TRP A 623 29.37 -22.60 15.25
CA TRP A 623 30.57 -23.36 15.51
C TRP A 623 30.55 -23.83 16.97
N GLY A 624 31.11 -25.03 17.26
CA GLY A 624 31.23 -25.57 18.59
C GLY A 624 30.04 -26.38 19.10
N ARG A 625 30.01 -26.65 20.41
CA ARG A 625 28.94 -27.44 21.05
C ARG A 625 27.64 -26.62 21.16
N ARG A 626 26.47 -27.33 21.12
CA ARG A 626 25.14 -26.76 21.32
C ARG A 626 24.96 -26.10 22.66
#